data_357703e29010994eb9594a37a92814d2
#
_entry.id   357703e29010994eb9594a37a92814d2
#
_cell.length_a   1.000
_cell.length_b   1.000
_cell.length_c   1.000
_cell.angle_alpha   90.00
_cell.angle_beta   90.00
_cell.angle_gamma   90.00
#
_symmetry.space_group_name_H-M   'P 1'
#
loop_
_entity.id
_entity.type
_entity.pdbx_description
1 polymer ?
#
loop_
_entity_poly.entity_id
_entity_poly.type
_entity_poly.pdbx_seq_one_letter_code
_entity_poly.pdbx_strand_id
1 'polypeptide(L)'
;MSESVGDQWGEYLRVGRRMSEHTVDAYLGDLRALLDYLGIGWDAPAGEFAHALTQRRIRSWLADTLVRGGARSTIARHTAAVRNFTAWAVREEILPSDPAAALSSPRADQRLPTPLDESDARTLINLAKSEALTGGPSQMRAWAILELTYACGLRVSEVCALDVSSLNREALTVRVLGKGNKERVVPYGPPAEDALDHWLVRGRPQLAGETSGSALFLGDRGGRIDTRVVRSMVHRMAAKAGVHDIAPHGLRHSTATHLLQGGADLRAVQEMLGHASLVTTQRYTHVDTARLSAIYQRAHPRA
;
A
#
# COMPACT_ATOMS: atom_id res chain seq x y z
N MET A 1 -27.21 -7.61 -24.37
CA MET A 1 -25.76 -7.85 -24.64
C MET A 1 -25.26 -8.78 -23.54
N SER A 2 -24.72 -9.93 -23.90
CA SER A 2 -24.14 -10.84 -22.90
C SER A 2 -22.90 -10.19 -22.29
N GLU A 3 -22.78 -10.22 -20.98
CA GLU A 3 -21.62 -9.72 -20.26
C GLU A 3 -20.38 -10.52 -20.66
N SER A 4 -19.23 -9.85 -20.88
CA SER A 4 -18.01 -10.55 -21.30
C SER A 4 -17.51 -11.51 -20.21
N VAL A 5 -16.75 -12.53 -20.59
CA VAL A 5 -16.14 -13.47 -19.62
C VAL A 5 -15.28 -12.74 -18.59
N GLY A 6 -14.55 -11.70 -19.04
CA GLY A 6 -13.73 -10.90 -18.14
C GLY A 6 -14.55 -10.06 -17.15
N ASP A 7 -15.69 -9.52 -17.57
CA ASP A 7 -16.57 -8.73 -16.69
C ASP A 7 -17.27 -9.62 -15.66
N GLN A 8 -17.74 -10.80 -16.06
CA GLN A 8 -18.30 -11.81 -15.16
C GLN A 8 -17.29 -12.24 -14.08
N TRP A 9 -16.01 -12.45 -14.47
CA TRP A 9 -14.97 -12.75 -13.50
C TRP A 9 -14.69 -11.56 -12.57
N GLY A 10 -14.72 -10.33 -13.10
CA GLY A 10 -14.59 -9.12 -12.29
C GLY A 10 -15.67 -9.03 -11.22
N GLU A 11 -16.91 -9.32 -11.58
CA GLU A 11 -18.04 -9.35 -10.63
C GLU A 11 -17.87 -10.46 -9.59
N TYR A 12 -17.45 -11.66 -9.99
CA TYR A 12 -17.10 -12.73 -9.06
C TYR A 12 -16.01 -12.32 -8.06
N LEU A 13 -14.98 -11.61 -8.51
CA LEU A 13 -13.92 -11.13 -7.61
C LEU A 13 -14.45 -10.10 -6.58
N ARG A 14 -15.35 -9.19 -7.02
CA ARG A 14 -15.95 -8.17 -6.15
C ARG A 14 -16.93 -8.77 -5.16
N VAL A 15 -17.94 -9.46 -5.65
CA VAL A 15 -19.07 -9.94 -4.86
C VAL A 15 -18.79 -11.30 -4.24
N GLY A 16 -18.36 -12.27 -5.03
CA GLY A 16 -18.13 -13.65 -4.59
C GLY A 16 -16.91 -13.79 -3.68
N ARG A 17 -15.82 -13.06 -3.97
CA ARG A 17 -14.57 -13.13 -3.20
C ARG A 17 -14.36 -11.94 -2.27
N ARG A 18 -15.17 -10.88 -2.38
CA ARG A 18 -15.05 -9.64 -1.60
C ARG A 18 -13.63 -9.07 -1.61
N MET A 19 -12.98 -9.11 -2.77
CA MET A 19 -11.66 -8.54 -2.95
C MET A 19 -11.74 -7.02 -2.99
N SER A 20 -10.64 -6.34 -2.62
CA SER A 20 -10.56 -4.88 -2.75
C SER A 20 -10.54 -4.49 -4.23
N GLU A 21 -11.14 -3.34 -4.58
CA GLU A 21 -11.12 -2.80 -5.96
C GLU A 21 -9.71 -2.80 -6.55
N HIS A 22 -8.73 -2.37 -5.77
CA HIS A 22 -7.33 -2.39 -6.24
C HIS A 22 -6.83 -3.81 -6.61
N THR A 23 -7.27 -4.84 -5.90
CA THR A 23 -6.91 -6.23 -6.24
C THR A 23 -7.66 -6.68 -7.49
N VAL A 24 -8.93 -6.31 -7.60
CA VAL A 24 -9.77 -6.60 -8.78
C VAL A 24 -9.15 -5.96 -10.02
N ASP A 25 -8.86 -4.66 -9.97
CA ASP A 25 -8.24 -3.94 -11.09
C ASP A 25 -6.89 -4.54 -11.50
N ALA A 26 -6.06 -4.91 -10.51
CA ALA A 26 -4.79 -5.56 -10.79
C ALA A 26 -4.97 -6.91 -11.49
N TYR A 27 -5.93 -7.73 -11.04
CA TYR A 27 -6.20 -9.04 -11.61
C TYR A 27 -6.83 -8.95 -13.00
N LEU A 28 -7.78 -8.01 -13.20
CA LEU A 28 -8.36 -7.74 -14.52
C LEU A 28 -7.29 -7.22 -15.51
N GLY A 29 -6.39 -6.35 -15.04
CA GLY A 29 -5.26 -5.88 -15.83
C GLY A 29 -4.31 -7.01 -16.22
N ASP A 30 -4.06 -7.97 -15.32
CA ASP A 30 -3.23 -9.15 -15.60
C ASP A 30 -3.90 -10.09 -16.60
N LEU A 31 -5.22 -10.29 -16.49
CA LEU A 31 -5.97 -11.07 -17.46
C LEU A 31 -5.95 -10.41 -18.84
N ARG A 32 -6.17 -9.10 -18.93
CA ARG A 32 -6.06 -8.36 -20.20
C ARG A 32 -4.69 -8.55 -20.85
N ALA A 33 -3.62 -8.38 -20.07
CA ALA A 33 -2.26 -8.57 -20.57
C ALA A 33 -1.99 -10.00 -21.09
N LEU A 34 -2.58 -11.01 -20.45
CA LEU A 34 -2.54 -12.39 -20.94
C LEU A 34 -3.33 -12.54 -22.24
N LEU A 35 -4.54 -12.04 -22.31
CA LEU A 35 -5.40 -12.14 -23.49
C LEU A 35 -4.78 -11.42 -24.69
N ASP A 36 -4.22 -10.22 -24.49
CA ASP A 36 -3.49 -9.48 -25.51
C ASP A 36 -2.30 -10.28 -26.04
N TYR A 37 -1.52 -10.92 -25.16
CA TYR A 37 -0.41 -11.78 -25.55
C TYR A 37 -0.89 -13.01 -26.36
N LEU A 38 -2.06 -13.53 -26.05
CA LEU A 38 -2.66 -14.68 -26.72
C LEU A 38 -3.37 -14.30 -28.02
N GLY A 39 -3.61 -13.01 -28.28
CA GLY A 39 -4.37 -12.51 -29.41
C GLY A 39 -5.88 -12.78 -29.29
N ILE A 40 -6.43 -12.78 -28.05
CA ILE A 40 -7.85 -13.04 -27.78
C ILE A 40 -8.52 -11.74 -27.34
N GLY A 41 -9.70 -11.46 -27.89
CA GLY A 41 -10.51 -10.33 -27.46
C GLY A 41 -11.07 -10.51 -26.04
N TRP A 42 -11.27 -9.37 -25.34
CA TRP A 42 -11.92 -9.38 -24.03
C TRP A 42 -13.35 -9.96 -24.08
N ASP A 43 -14.04 -9.75 -25.21
CA ASP A 43 -15.41 -10.21 -25.48
C ASP A 43 -15.46 -11.51 -26.28
N ALA A 44 -14.35 -12.24 -26.37
CA ALA A 44 -14.27 -13.50 -27.11
C ALA A 44 -15.24 -14.54 -26.53
N PRO A 45 -15.80 -15.41 -27.36
CA PRO A 45 -16.68 -16.48 -26.88
C PRO A 45 -15.91 -17.54 -26.08
N ALA A 46 -16.60 -18.22 -25.16
CA ALA A 46 -16.02 -19.23 -24.25
C ALA A 46 -15.15 -20.28 -24.96
N GLY A 47 -15.58 -20.74 -26.16
CA GLY A 47 -14.79 -21.70 -26.94
C GLY A 47 -13.41 -21.21 -27.37
N GLU A 48 -13.24 -19.93 -27.61
CA GLU A 48 -11.95 -19.33 -27.96
C GLU A 48 -11.02 -19.29 -26.75
N PHE A 49 -11.55 -18.97 -25.57
CA PHE A 49 -10.82 -19.09 -24.31
C PHE A 49 -10.32 -20.51 -24.07
N ALA A 50 -11.18 -21.52 -24.25
CA ALA A 50 -10.84 -22.92 -24.07
C ALA A 50 -9.72 -23.38 -25.03
N HIS A 51 -9.74 -22.91 -26.27
CA HIS A 51 -8.71 -23.26 -27.26
C HIS A 51 -7.37 -22.55 -27.00
N ALA A 52 -7.41 -21.30 -26.58
CA ALA A 52 -6.21 -20.47 -26.46
C ALA A 52 -5.53 -20.57 -25.10
N LEU A 53 -6.24 -20.80 -24.00
CA LEU A 53 -5.69 -20.90 -22.65
C LEU A 53 -5.13 -22.29 -22.38
N THR A 54 -3.95 -22.56 -22.91
CA THR A 54 -3.21 -23.78 -22.62
C THR A 54 -2.07 -23.53 -21.63
N GLN A 55 -1.71 -24.55 -20.84
CA GLN A 55 -0.60 -24.45 -19.89
C GLN A 55 0.69 -23.96 -20.56
N ARG A 56 0.98 -24.44 -21.78
CA ARG A 56 2.16 -24.03 -22.56
C ARG A 56 2.15 -22.54 -22.87
N ARG A 57 1.03 -22.00 -23.36
CA ARG A 57 0.92 -20.58 -23.75
C ARG A 57 0.97 -19.66 -22.53
N ILE A 58 0.36 -20.06 -21.41
CA ILE A 58 0.45 -19.32 -20.16
C ILE A 58 1.90 -19.28 -19.66
N ARG A 59 2.62 -20.40 -19.69
CA ARG A 59 4.06 -20.44 -19.35
C ARG A 59 4.90 -19.56 -20.26
N SER A 60 4.62 -19.54 -21.57
CA SER A 60 5.32 -18.67 -22.52
C SER A 60 5.11 -17.20 -22.19
N TRP A 61 3.88 -16.79 -21.85
CA TRP A 61 3.60 -15.43 -21.42
C TRP A 61 4.33 -15.03 -20.13
N LEU A 62 4.36 -15.90 -19.13
CA LEU A 62 5.10 -15.65 -17.89
C LEU A 62 6.61 -15.55 -18.15
N ALA A 63 7.15 -16.39 -19.07
CA ALA A 63 8.54 -16.31 -19.46
C ALA A 63 8.86 -15.03 -20.25
N ASP A 64 7.99 -14.59 -21.16
CA ASP A 64 8.12 -13.34 -21.90
C ASP A 64 8.11 -12.13 -20.95
N THR A 65 7.24 -12.16 -19.92
CA THR A 65 7.23 -11.12 -18.87
C THR A 65 8.60 -11.03 -18.17
N LEU A 66 9.23 -12.17 -17.90
CA LEU A 66 10.57 -12.21 -17.28
C LEU A 66 11.64 -11.64 -18.21
N VAL A 67 11.63 -12.05 -19.48
CA VAL A 67 12.59 -11.60 -20.51
C VAL A 67 12.50 -10.08 -20.71
N ARG A 68 11.30 -9.51 -20.65
CA ARG A 68 11.07 -8.05 -20.72
C ARG A 68 11.44 -7.30 -19.42
N GLY A 69 12.09 -7.96 -18.46
CA GLY A 69 12.53 -7.34 -17.23
C GLY A 69 11.45 -7.20 -16.15
N GLY A 70 10.36 -7.95 -16.27
CA GLY A 70 9.31 -7.96 -15.24
C GLY A 70 9.83 -8.49 -13.90
N ALA A 71 9.49 -7.81 -12.81
CA ALA A 71 9.89 -8.21 -11.47
C ALA A 71 9.30 -9.57 -11.09
N ARG A 72 10.00 -10.35 -10.25
CA ARG A 72 9.50 -11.65 -9.73
C ARG A 72 8.14 -11.51 -9.03
N SER A 73 7.90 -10.39 -8.33
CA SER A 73 6.61 -10.08 -7.70
C SER A 73 5.49 -9.90 -8.73
N THR A 74 5.78 -9.33 -9.90
CA THR A 74 4.83 -9.21 -11.01
C THR A 74 4.48 -10.59 -11.55
N ILE A 75 5.46 -11.46 -11.77
CA ILE A 75 5.23 -12.83 -12.25
C ILE A 75 4.42 -13.63 -11.22
N ALA A 76 4.71 -13.49 -9.94
CA ALA A 76 3.94 -14.13 -8.88
C ALA A 76 2.48 -13.65 -8.87
N ARG A 77 2.22 -12.35 -9.07
CA ARG A 77 0.88 -11.78 -9.17
C ARG A 77 0.16 -12.27 -10.43
N HIS A 78 0.81 -12.23 -11.60
CA HIS A 78 0.29 -12.79 -12.85
C HIS A 78 -0.11 -14.25 -12.68
N THR A 79 0.75 -15.06 -12.07
CA THR A 79 0.46 -16.48 -11.80
C THR A 79 -0.77 -16.64 -10.89
N ALA A 80 -0.88 -15.82 -9.84
CA ALA A 80 -2.01 -15.85 -8.92
C ALA A 80 -3.33 -15.43 -9.61
N ALA A 81 -3.30 -14.37 -10.43
CA ALA A 81 -4.45 -13.91 -11.19
C ALA A 81 -4.95 -14.97 -12.18
N VAL A 82 -4.03 -15.55 -12.96
CA VAL A 82 -4.37 -16.59 -13.95
C VAL A 82 -4.93 -17.84 -13.27
N ARG A 83 -4.31 -18.32 -12.18
CA ARG A 83 -4.83 -19.48 -11.44
C ARG A 83 -6.23 -19.21 -10.86
N ASN A 84 -6.48 -17.98 -10.38
CA ASN A 84 -7.80 -17.62 -9.89
C ASN A 84 -8.83 -17.60 -11.02
N PHE A 85 -8.46 -17.01 -12.17
CA PHE A 85 -9.30 -16.94 -13.35
C PHE A 85 -9.65 -18.33 -13.90
N THR A 86 -8.64 -19.17 -14.16
CA THR A 86 -8.86 -20.50 -14.76
C THR A 86 -9.64 -21.42 -13.83
N ALA A 87 -9.39 -21.38 -12.52
CA ALA A 87 -10.16 -22.14 -11.55
C ALA A 87 -11.63 -21.67 -11.47
N TRP A 88 -11.90 -20.36 -11.63
CA TRP A 88 -13.25 -19.84 -11.75
C TRP A 88 -13.89 -20.25 -13.07
N ALA A 89 -13.19 -20.12 -14.19
CA ALA A 89 -13.70 -20.43 -15.53
C ALA A 89 -14.07 -21.93 -15.68
N VAL A 90 -13.37 -22.83 -14.97
CA VAL A 90 -13.76 -24.25 -14.92
C VAL A 90 -15.08 -24.44 -14.15
N ARG A 91 -15.30 -23.73 -13.05
CA ARG A 91 -16.54 -23.83 -12.28
C ARG A 91 -17.75 -23.28 -13.02
N GLU A 92 -17.53 -22.26 -13.86
CA GLU A 92 -18.57 -21.66 -14.73
C GLU A 92 -18.66 -22.39 -16.08
N GLU A 93 -18.06 -23.56 -16.22
CA GLU A 93 -18.09 -24.42 -17.43
C GLU A 93 -17.57 -23.73 -18.71
N ILE A 94 -16.78 -22.61 -18.55
CA ILE A 94 -16.13 -21.89 -19.66
C ILE A 94 -14.92 -22.67 -20.16
N LEU A 95 -14.20 -23.32 -19.23
CA LEU A 95 -13.04 -24.18 -19.53
C LEU A 95 -13.34 -25.63 -19.15
N PRO A 96 -12.94 -26.60 -19.97
CA PRO A 96 -13.14 -28.02 -19.68
C PRO A 96 -12.20 -28.55 -18.58
N SER A 97 -11.07 -27.86 -18.33
CA SER A 97 -10.07 -28.21 -17.31
C SER A 97 -9.24 -26.99 -16.96
N ASP A 98 -8.57 -26.99 -15.80
CA ASP A 98 -7.74 -25.88 -15.35
C ASP A 98 -6.33 -25.94 -15.92
N PRO A 99 -5.97 -25.12 -16.94
CA PRO A 99 -4.63 -25.13 -17.54
C PRO A 99 -3.55 -24.52 -16.61
N ALA A 100 -3.95 -23.84 -15.53
CA ALA A 100 -3.03 -23.22 -14.59
C ALA A 100 -2.85 -24.03 -13.30
N ALA A 101 -3.54 -25.16 -13.11
CA ALA A 101 -3.47 -25.96 -11.89
C ALA A 101 -2.03 -26.36 -11.49
N ALA A 102 -1.21 -26.75 -12.48
CA ALA A 102 0.17 -27.17 -12.27
C ALA A 102 1.21 -26.02 -12.42
N LEU A 103 0.77 -24.77 -12.46
CA LEU A 103 1.70 -23.63 -12.44
C LEU A 103 2.25 -23.44 -11.03
N SER A 104 3.56 -23.53 -10.88
CA SER A 104 4.22 -23.10 -9.65
C SER A 104 4.40 -21.58 -9.67
N SER A 105 3.98 -20.92 -8.61
CA SER A 105 4.33 -19.50 -8.41
C SER A 105 5.82 -19.43 -8.04
N PRO A 106 6.62 -18.56 -8.67
CA PRO A 106 7.95 -18.29 -8.15
C PRO A 106 7.82 -17.92 -6.69
N ARG A 107 8.63 -18.53 -5.82
CA ARG A 107 8.74 -18.01 -4.45
C ARG A 107 9.15 -16.56 -4.56
N ALA A 108 8.32 -15.67 -4.07
CA ALA A 108 8.70 -14.28 -3.91
C ALA A 108 10.03 -14.28 -3.15
N ASP A 109 11.02 -13.52 -3.64
CA ASP A 109 12.21 -13.27 -2.83
C ASP A 109 11.72 -12.65 -1.53
N GLN A 110 11.63 -13.47 -0.48
CA GLN A 110 11.25 -13.04 0.87
C GLN A 110 12.43 -12.32 1.55
N ARG A 111 13.20 -11.57 0.78
CA ARG A 111 14.09 -10.60 1.43
C ARG A 111 13.19 -9.56 2.06
N LEU A 112 12.99 -9.69 3.38
CA LEU A 112 12.43 -8.61 4.16
C LEU A 112 13.25 -7.36 3.81
N PRO A 113 12.60 -6.24 3.45
CA PRO A 113 13.34 -5.01 3.20
C PRO A 113 14.20 -4.75 4.42
N THR A 114 15.49 -4.51 4.22
CA THR A 114 16.39 -4.13 5.30
C THR A 114 15.83 -2.85 5.93
N PRO A 115 15.49 -2.84 7.23
CA PRO A 115 15.03 -1.62 7.87
C PRO A 115 16.16 -0.60 7.87
N LEU A 116 15.83 0.69 7.82
CA LEU A 116 16.79 1.73 8.20
C LEU A 116 17.14 1.52 9.66
N ASP A 117 18.38 1.77 10.03
CA ASP A 117 18.68 1.97 11.44
C ASP A 117 18.15 3.34 11.94
N GLU A 118 18.22 3.60 13.25
CA GLU A 118 17.70 4.85 13.80
C GLU A 118 18.45 6.08 13.28
N SER A 119 19.76 5.96 13.02
CA SER A 119 20.59 7.07 12.54
C SER A 119 20.21 7.43 11.11
N ASP A 120 20.01 6.44 10.25
CA ASP A 120 19.60 6.62 8.86
C ASP A 120 18.16 7.17 8.77
N ALA A 121 17.22 6.64 9.57
CA ALA A 121 15.87 7.14 9.65
C ALA A 121 15.85 8.62 10.11
N ARG A 122 16.67 8.97 11.09
CA ARG A 122 16.84 10.35 11.58
C ARG A 122 17.45 11.25 10.51
N THR A 123 18.47 10.79 9.79
CA THR A 123 19.10 11.52 8.69
C THR A 123 18.11 11.81 7.58
N LEU A 124 17.35 10.81 7.13
CA LEU A 124 16.32 10.95 6.11
C LEU A 124 15.27 12.01 6.49
N ILE A 125 14.74 11.92 7.70
CA ILE A 125 13.67 12.80 8.16
C ILE A 125 14.17 14.21 8.43
N ASN A 126 15.36 14.37 8.98
CA ASN A 126 15.97 15.69 9.23
C ASN A 126 16.30 16.40 7.91
N LEU A 127 16.72 15.67 6.87
CA LEU A 127 16.86 16.25 5.53
C LEU A 127 15.51 16.76 5.00
N ALA A 128 14.45 15.96 5.13
CA ALA A 128 13.13 16.38 4.72
C ALA A 128 12.65 17.63 5.47
N LYS A 129 12.93 17.72 6.78
CA LYS A 129 12.66 18.90 7.60
C LYS A 129 13.41 20.12 7.08
N SER A 130 14.71 20.00 6.84
CA SER A 130 15.53 21.14 6.37
C SER A 130 15.07 21.64 5.00
N GLU A 131 14.71 20.73 4.07
CA GLU A 131 14.16 21.10 2.77
C GLU A 131 12.77 21.77 2.91
N ALA A 132 11.95 21.34 3.86
CA ALA A 132 10.62 21.92 4.09
C ALA A 132 10.66 23.36 4.63
N LEU A 133 11.66 23.68 5.45
CA LEU A 133 11.79 25.01 6.05
C LEU A 133 12.13 26.11 5.03
N THR A 134 12.80 25.76 3.94
CA THR A 134 13.22 26.70 2.91
C THR A 134 12.53 26.47 1.55
N GLY A 135 11.82 25.34 1.41
CA GLY A 135 11.18 24.91 0.18
C GLY A 135 9.70 25.27 0.07
N GLY A 136 9.09 24.79 -1.00
CA GLY A 136 7.69 24.98 -1.29
C GLY A 136 6.78 23.88 -0.72
N PRO A 137 5.50 23.86 -1.14
CA PRO A 137 4.50 22.97 -0.58
C PRO A 137 4.82 21.49 -0.75
N SER A 138 5.53 21.09 -1.82
CA SER A 138 5.92 19.70 -2.06
C SER A 138 6.94 19.19 -1.05
N GLN A 139 7.88 20.05 -0.58
CA GLN A 139 8.84 19.72 0.45
C GLN A 139 8.18 19.64 1.84
N MET A 140 7.29 20.59 2.16
CA MET A 140 6.50 20.55 3.40
C MET A 140 5.65 19.29 3.50
N ARG A 141 5.00 18.90 2.39
CA ARG A 141 4.25 17.65 2.27
C ARG A 141 5.14 16.42 2.47
N ALA A 142 6.34 16.43 1.86
CA ALA A 142 7.27 15.30 1.97
C ALA A 142 7.71 15.09 3.41
N TRP A 143 8.04 16.15 4.14
CA TRP A 143 8.39 16.07 5.56
C TRP A 143 7.23 15.54 6.39
N ALA A 144 6.02 16.09 6.24
CA ALA A 144 4.85 15.63 6.98
C ALA A 144 4.50 14.15 6.71
N ILE A 145 4.62 13.70 5.45
CA ILE A 145 4.41 12.28 5.09
C ILE A 145 5.46 11.38 5.72
N LEU A 146 6.74 11.74 5.65
CA LEU A 146 7.84 10.93 6.21
C LEU A 146 7.75 10.84 7.73
N GLU A 147 7.53 11.98 8.43
CA GLU A 147 7.34 11.99 9.88
C GLU A 147 6.16 11.13 10.30
N LEU A 148 5.00 11.36 9.73
CA LEU A 148 3.79 10.63 10.11
C LEU A 148 3.90 9.13 9.77
N THR A 149 4.50 8.80 8.62
CA THR A 149 4.71 7.40 8.23
C THR A 149 5.64 6.68 9.21
N TYR A 150 6.72 7.32 9.60
CA TYR A 150 7.68 6.74 10.55
C TYR A 150 7.12 6.74 11.98
N ALA A 151 6.45 7.80 12.41
CA ALA A 151 5.83 7.85 13.74
C ALA A 151 4.77 6.76 13.94
N CYS A 152 3.87 6.59 12.97
CA CYS A 152 2.71 5.70 13.09
C CYS A 152 2.86 4.36 12.39
N GLY A 153 3.92 4.14 11.63
CA GLY A 153 4.09 2.93 10.82
C GLY A 153 2.97 2.72 9.78
N LEU A 154 2.47 3.80 9.17
CA LEU A 154 1.33 3.73 8.23
C LEU A 154 1.71 3.03 6.92
N ARG A 155 0.72 2.33 6.33
CA ARG A 155 0.85 1.87 4.94
C ARG A 155 0.72 3.07 3.99
N VAL A 156 1.38 3.02 2.83
CA VAL A 156 1.29 4.11 1.85
C VAL A 156 -0.15 4.42 1.43
N SER A 157 -0.99 3.40 1.27
CA SER A 157 -2.41 3.57 0.96
C SER A 157 -3.19 4.24 2.09
N GLU A 158 -2.84 3.93 3.34
CA GLU A 158 -3.43 4.57 4.53
C GLU A 158 -3.06 6.06 4.58
N VAL A 159 -1.79 6.40 4.36
CA VAL A 159 -1.31 7.80 4.27
C VAL A 159 -2.08 8.58 3.21
N CYS A 160 -2.23 8.01 2.01
CA CYS A 160 -2.95 8.67 0.92
C CYS A 160 -4.45 8.82 1.19
N ALA A 161 -5.03 7.93 1.99
CA ALA A 161 -6.46 7.92 2.31
C ALA A 161 -6.83 8.87 3.46
N LEU A 162 -5.86 9.40 4.22
CA LEU A 162 -6.14 10.29 5.35
C LEU A 162 -6.89 11.55 4.91
N ASP A 163 -7.84 11.94 5.73
CA ASP A 163 -8.51 13.22 5.69
C ASP A 163 -7.98 14.15 6.79
N VAL A 164 -8.19 15.44 6.67
CA VAL A 164 -7.82 16.40 7.73
C VAL A 164 -8.50 16.04 9.05
N SER A 165 -9.76 15.59 9.00
CA SER A 165 -10.51 15.10 10.17
C SER A 165 -10.03 13.78 10.75
N SER A 166 -9.09 13.11 10.10
CA SER A 166 -8.44 11.91 10.66
C SER A 166 -7.49 12.22 11.81
N LEU A 167 -7.05 13.48 11.93
CA LEU A 167 -6.13 13.93 12.97
C LEU A 167 -6.89 14.40 14.20
N ASN A 168 -6.48 13.94 15.37
CA ASN A 168 -6.80 14.57 16.64
C ASN A 168 -5.51 15.20 17.17
N ARG A 169 -5.37 16.52 16.95
CA ARG A 169 -4.14 17.27 17.24
C ARG A 169 -3.94 17.49 18.74
N GLU A 170 -5.01 17.55 19.53
CA GLU A 170 -4.94 17.68 20.99
C GLU A 170 -4.41 16.40 21.64
N ALA A 171 -4.90 15.25 21.16
CA ALA A 171 -4.48 13.94 21.67
C ALA A 171 -3.23 13.38 20.95
N LEU A 172 -2.69 14.06 19.94
CA LEU A 172 -1.61 13.62 19.08
C LEU A 172 -1.85 12.21 18.52
N THR A 173 -3.02 12.00 17.92
CA THR A 173 -3.39 10.71 17.36
C THR A 173 -3.95 10.84 15.94
N VAL A 174 -3.80 9.80 15.16
CA VAL A 174 -4.39 9.67 13.82
C VAL A 174 -5.30 8.45 13.74
N ARG A 175 -6.49 8.64 13.23
CA ARG A 175 -7.46 7.58 12.94
C ARG A 175 -7.22 7.05 11.53
N VAL A 176 -7.02 5.76 11.41
CA VAL A 176 -6.61 5.08 10.18
C VAL A 176 -7.61 3.98 9.83
N LEU A 177 -8.05 3.94 8.58
CA LEU A 177 -8.86 2.88 8.03
C LEU A 177 -7.96 1.78 7.42
N GLY A 178 -8.01 0.59 7.98
CA GLY A 178 -7.28 -0.57 7.49
C GLY A 178 -8.09 -1.45 6.54
N LYS A 179 -7.52 -2.59 6.16
CA LYS A 179 -8.18 -3.57 5.29
C LYS A 179 -9.49 -4.07 5.94
N GLY A 180 -10.57 -4.11 5.15
CA GLY A 180 -11.90 -4.50 5.64
C GLY A 180 -12.61 -3.44 6.45
N ASN A 181 -12.29 -2.17 6.22
CA ASN A 181 -12.90 -1.01 6.90
C ASN A 181 -12.72 -1.02 8.42
N LYS A 182 -11.65 -1.68 8.92
CA LYS A 182 -11.34 -1.69 10.35
C LYS A 182 -10.58 -0.43 10.72
N GLU A 183 -11.16 0.35 11.63
CA GLU A 183 -10.51 1.55 12.16
C GLU A 183 -9.50 1.19 13.25
N ARG A 184 -8.43 1.97 13.33
CA ARG A 184 -7.51 2.02 14.46
C ARG A 184 -7.07 3.44 14.72
N VAL A 185 -6.75 3.76 15.97
CA VAL A 185 -6.17 5.03 16.38
C VAL A 185 -4.70 4.79 16.74
N VAL A 186 -3.81 5.60 16.16
CA VAL A 186 -2.36 5.45 16.34
C VAL A 186 -1.80 6.77 16.87
N PRO A 187 -1.02 6.75 17.97
CA PRO A 187 -0.36 7.94 18.48
C PRO A 187 0.80 8.36 17.59
N TYR A 188 1.12 9.66 17.62
CA TYR A 188 2.34 10.23 17.05
C TYR A 188 2.95 11.26 18.00
N GLY A 189 4.22 11.59 17.79
CA GLY A 189 4.95 12.51 18.67
C GLY A 189 4.93 13.95 18.18
N PRO A 190 5.45 14.90 19.01
CA PRO A 190 5.57 16.31 18.68
C PRO A 190 6.28 16.60 17.34
N PRO A 191 7.33 15.87 16.93
CA PRO A 191 7.95 16.11 15.62
C PRO A 191 7.00 15.90 14.43
N ALA A 192 6.10 14.93 14.52
CA ALA A 192 5.08 14.71 13.49
C ALA A 192 4.01 15.80 13.52
N GLU A 193 3.64 16.28 14.71
CA GLU A 193 2.73 17.42 14.85
C GLU A 193 3.33 18.70 14.23
N ASP A 194 4.61 19.00 14.49
CA ASP A 194 5.30 20.15 13.86
C ASP A 194 5.27 20.06 12.34
N ALA A 195 5.53 18.88 11.78
CA ALA A 195 5.51 18.67 10.34
C ALA A 195 4.10 18.81 9.75
N LEU A 196 3.10 18.28 10.45
CA LEU A 196 1.70 18.39 10.06
C LEU A 196 1.21 19.85 10.15
N ASP A 197 1.59 20.59 11.18
CA ASP A 197 1.26 22.00 11.30
C ASP A 197 1.84 22.82 10.16
N HIS A 198 3.13 22.64 9.87
CA HIS A 198 3.78 23.29 8.72
C HIS A 198 3.06 23.00 7.41
N TRP A 199 2.68 21.72 7.20
CA TRP A 199 1.94 21.32 6.02
C TRP A 199 0.54 21.95 5.97
N LEU A 200 -0.24 21.84 7.03
CA LEU A 200 -1.63 22.29 7.07
C LEU A 200 -1.76 23.80 6.95
N VAL A 201 -0.86 24.54 7.63
CA VAL A 201 -0.94 26.01 7.70
C VAL A 201 -0.29 26.67 6.47
N ARG A 202 0.82 26.12 5.97
CA ARG A 202 1.61 26.79 4.93
C ARG A 202 1.60 26.05 3.59
N GLY A 203 1.73 24.73 3.60
CA GLY A 203 1.89 23.95 2.37
C GLY A 203 0.57 23.63 1.69
N ARG A 204 -0.36 23.01 2.44
CA ARG A 204 -1.64 22.55 1.90
C ARG A 204 -2.46 23.67 1.24
N PRO A 205 -2.60 24.89 1.81
CA PRO A 205 -3.35 25.96 1.17
C PRO A 205 -2.82 26.38 -0.21
N GLN A 206 -1.52 26.23 -0.46
CA GLN A 206 -0.91 26.56 -1.75
C GLN A 206 -1.28 25.56 -2.86
N LEU A 207 -1.66 24.33 -2.50
CA LEU A 207 -2.07 23.29 -3.45
C LEU A 207 -3.59 23.06 -3.43
N ALA A 208 -4.30 23.62 -2.47
CA ALA A 208 -5.73 23.39 -2.32
C ALA A 208 -6.52 24.06 -3.45
N GLY A 209 -7.52 23.34 -3.96
CA GLY A 209 -8.44 23.79 -5.00
C GLY A 209 -9.76 23.01 -4.90
N GLU A 210 -10.62 23.15 -5.89
CA GLU A 210 -11.97 22.56 -5.92
C GLU A 210 -11.95 21.02 -5.74
N THR A 211 -10.89 20.34 -6.26
CA THR A 211 -10.76 18.89 -6.20
C THR A 211 -10.14 18.34 -4.92
N SER A 212 -9.73 19.21 -4.00
CA SER A 212 -9.00 18.82 -2.78
C SER A 212 -9.85 18.09 -1.76
N GLY A 213 -11.12 18.46 -1.64
CA GLY A 213 -12.03 17.88 -0.66
C GLY A 213 -11.44 17.86 0.76
N SER A 214 -11.73 16.80 1.48
CA SER A 214 -11.24 16.56 2.86
C SER A 214 -9.81 16.02 2.92
N ALA A 215 -9.16 15.69 1.80
CA ALA A 215 -7.87 15.02 1.76
C ALA A 215 -6.80 15.75 2.59
N LEU A 216 -6.12 15.02 3.48
CA LEU A 216 -5.01 15.55 4.26
C LEU A 216 -3.83 15.89 3.33
N PHE A 217 -3.40 14.95 2.51
CA PHE A 217 -2.29 15.14 1.59
C PHE A 217 -2.78 15.30 0.16
N LEU A 218 -2.32 16.38 -0.49
CA LEU A 218 -2.67 16.75 -1.85
C LEU A 218 -1.53 16.45 -2.82
N GLY A 219 -1.86 16.04 -4.03
CA GLY A 219 -0.94 16.03 -5.16
C GLY A 219 -0.69 17.45 -5.68
N ASP A 220 0.27 17.60 -6.58
CA ASP A 220 0.65 18.93 -7.14
C ASP A 220 -0.49 19.59 -7.96
N ARG A 221 -1.51 18.81 -8.35
CA ARG A 221 -2.71 19.30 -9.04
C ARG A 221 -3.89 19.57 -8.10
N GLY A 222 -3.67 19.55 -6.79
CA GLY A 222 -4.69 19.85 -5.78
C GLY A 222 -5.61 18.70 -5.38
N GLY A 223 -5.70 17.62 -6.13
CA GLY A 223 -6.45 16.42 -5.74
C GLY A 223 -5.71 15.59 -4.68
N ARG A 224 -6.38 14.58 -4.11
CA ARG A 224 -5.77 13.61 -3.17
C ARG A 224 -4.49 13.01 -3.74
N ILE A 225 -3.44 12.91 -2.94
CA ILE A 225 -2.15 12.38 -3.37
C ILE A 225 -2.23 10.89 -3.76
N ASP A 226 -1.53 10.53 -4.83
CA ASP A 226 -1.44 9.15 -5.30
C ASP A 226 -0.28 8.40 -4.63
N THR A 227 -0.46 7.10 -4.42
CA THR A 227 0.54 6.21 -3.80
C THR A 227 1.85 6.14 -4.58
N ARG A 228 1.82 6.32 -5.91
CA ARG A 228 3.02 6.35 -6.77
C ARG A 228 3.86 7.59 -6.47
N VAL A 229 3.19 8.74 -6.27
CA VAL A 229 3.87 9.99 -5.91
C VAL A 229 4.59 9.86 -4.57
N VAL A 230 3.92 9.27 -3.56
CA VAL A 230 4.52 9.03 -2.25
C VAL A 230 5.71 8.07 -2.36
N ARG A 231 5.57 6.95 -3.08
CA ARG A 231 6.69 6.02 -3.30
C ARG A 231 7.89 6.69 -3.96
N SER A 232 7.66 7.39 -5.07
CA SER A 232 8.73 8.11 -5.78
C SER A 232 9.37 9.19 -4.90
N MET A 233 8.60 9.85 -4.05
CA MET A 233 9.11 10.83 -3.09
C MET A 233 10.04 10.17 -2.07
N VAL A 234 9.63 9.04 -1.47
CA VAL A 234 10.46 8.32 -0.46
C VAL A 234 11.78 7.87 -1.08
N HIS A 235 11.78 7.26 -2.26
CA HIS A 235 13.00 6.86 -2.97
C HIS A 235 13.95 8.05 -3.24
N ARG A 236 13.40 9.16 -3.75
CA ARG A 236 14.21 10.37 -3.99
C ARG A 236 14.81 10.95 -2.71
N MET A 237 14.03 10.95 -1.62
CA MET A 237 14.53 11.46 -0.34
C MET A 237 15.60 10.56 0.26
N ALA A 238 15.46 9.22 0.15
CA ALA A 238 16.49 8.27 0.57
C ALA A 238 17.80 8.48 -0.18
N ALA A 239 17.73 8.62 -1.52
CA ALA A 239 18.90 8.89 -2.36
C ALA A 239 19.58 10.21 -1.99
N LYS A 240 18.81 11.28 -1.74
CA LYS A 240 19.36 12.58 -1.30
C LYS A 240 19.99 12.52 0.09
N ALA A 241 19.41 11.74 0.99
CA ALA A 241 19.92 11.57 2.34
C ALA A 241 21.20 10.69 2.40
N GLY A 242 21.55 10.03 1.29
CA GLY A 242 22.66 9.10 1.24
C GLY A 242 22.43 7.81 2.01
N VAL A 243 21.18 7.51 2.37
CA VAL A 243 20.81 6.24 3.02
C VAL A 243 20.48 5.19 1.96
N HIS A 244 20.45 3.91 2.33
CA HIS A 244 20.07 2.88 1.37
C HIS A 244 18.64 3.08 0.85
N ASP A 245 18.40 2.65 -0.38
CA ASP A 245 17.09 2.82 -1.02
C ASP A 245 15.99 2.12 -0.23
N ILE A 246 14.94 2.86 0.07
CA ILE A 246 13.81 2.37 0.87
C ILE A 246 12.47 2.79 0.26
N ALA A 247 11.51 1.88 0.32
CA ALA A 247 10.12 2.13 0.01
C ALA A 247 9.31 2.45 1.29
N PRO A 248 8.10 3.02 1.20
CA PRO A 248 7.25 3.27 2.37
C PRO A 248 7.01 2.04 3.26
N HIS A 249 6.98 0.84 2.67
CA HIS A 249 6.86 -0.40 3.43
C HIS A 249 8.10 -0.69 4.29
N GLY A 250 9.28 -0.41 3.77
CA GLY A 250 10.54 -0.50 4.53
C GLY A 250 10.58 0.49 5.69
N LEU A 251 10.12 1.74 5.48
CA LEU A 251 10.05 2.74 6.54
C LEU A 251 9.10 2.30 7.68
N ARG A 252 7.94 1.72 7.33
CA ARG A 252 7.03 1.10 8.30
C ARG A 252 7.71 -0.08 9.04
N HIS A 253 8.51 -0.89 8.34
CA HIS A 253 9.26 -1.99 8.96
C HIS A 253 10.32 -1.46 9.94
N SER A 254 11.00 -0.36 9.59
CA SER A 254 11.92 0.35 10.51
C SER A 254 11.20 0.81 11.77
N THR A 255 10.01 1.42 11.65
CA THR A 255 9.16 1.80 12.79
C THR A 255 8.88 0.61 13.71
N ALA A 256 8.46 -0.53 13.14
CA ALA A 256 8.18 -1.74 13.92
C ALA A 256 9.42 -2.23 14.68
N THR A 257 10.56 -2.27 13.99
CA THR A 257 11.84 -2.72 14.56
C THR A 257 12.28 -1.81 15.69
N HIS A 258 12.24 -0.49 15.49
CA HIS A 258 12.70 0.48 16.49
C HIS A 258 11.78 0.52 17.73
N LEU A 259 10.46 0.39 17.54
CA LEU A 259 9.54 0.25 18.68
C LEU A 259 9.84 -1.00 19.53
N LEU A 260 10.13 -2.13 18.89
CA LEU A 260 10.50 -3.37 19.62
C LEU A 260 11.86 -3.20 20.32
N GLN A 261 12.85 -2.59 19.68
CA GLN A 261 14.16 -2.27 20.27
C GLN A 261 14.04 -1.29 21.43
N GLY A 262 13.12 -0.32 21.34
CA GLY A 262 12.79 0.61 22.41
C GLY A 262 11.97 0.01 23.56
N GLY A 263 11.68 -1.30 23.50
CA GLY A 263 11.01 -2.05 24.58
C GLY A 263 9.49 -2.06 24.52
N ALA A 264 8.89 -1.72 23.37
CA ALA A 264 7.47 -1.97 23.16
C ALA A 264 7.20 -3.48 23.07
N ASP A 265 6.11 -3.93 23.67
CA ASP A 265 5.71 -5.32 23.50
C ASP A 265 5.17 -5.59 22.08
N LEU A 266 5.36 -6.82 21.59
CA LEU A 266 4.99 -7.24 20.25
C LEU A 266 3.50 -7.01 19.95
N ARG A 267 2.62 -7.17 20.94
CA ARG A 267 1.19 -7.01 20.80
C ARG A 267 0.84 -5.54 20.56
N ALA A 268 1.42 -4.61 21.33
CA ALA A 268 1.24 -3.18 21.11
C ALA A 268 1.70 -2.75 19.71
N VAL A 269 2.87 -3.25 19.26
CA VAL A 269 3.35 -2.98 17.90
C VAL A 269 2.39 -3.54 16.83
N GLN A 270 1.87 -4.75 17.03
CA GLN A 270 0.87 -5.33 16.12
C GLN A 270 -0.44 -4.54 16.09
N GLU A 271 -0.91 -4.05 17.23
CA GLU A 271 -2.10 -3.19 17.35
C GLU A 271 -1.89 -1.86 16.61
N MET A 272 -0.77 -1.16 16.84
CA MET A 272 -0.42 0.08 16.15
C MET A 272 -0.35 -0.11 14.63
N LEU A 273 0.25 -1.20 14.19
CA LEU A 273 0.43 -1.48 12.77
C LEU A 273 -0.83 -2.05 12.09
N GLY A 274 -1.79 -2.59 12.83
CA GLY A 274 -3.01 -3.19 12.29
C GLY A 274 -2.73 -4.49 11.52
N HIS A 275 -2.09 -5.47 12.17
CA HIS A 275 -1.90 -6.81 11.63
C HIS A 275 -3.18 -7.62 11.77
N ALA A 276 -3.71 -8.15 10.64
CA ALA A 276 -5.03 -8.76 10.55
C ALA A 276 -5.21 -10.09 11.31
N SER A 277 -4.13 -10.75 11.77
CA SER A 277 -4.21 -12.13 12.28
C SER A 277 -4.61 -12.26 13.77
N LEU A 278 -4.66 -11.15 14.53
CA LEU A 278 -4.99 -11.20 15.97
C LEU A 278 -6.01 -10.15 16.43
N VAL A 279 -6.49 -9.29 15.54
CA VAL A 279 -7.46 -8.25 15.92
C VAL A 279 -8.86 -8.80 15.78
N THR A 280 -9.37 -9.43 16.84
CA THR A 280 -10.80 -9.43 17.15
C THR A 280 -11.27 -7.99 17.12
N THR A 281 -12.48 -7.77 16.58
CA THR A 281 -13.16 -6.47 16.46
C THR A 281 -13.39 -5.84 17.84
N GLN A 282 -12.33 -5.38 18.50
CA GLN A 282 -12.45 -4.58 19.71
C GLN A 282 -12.67 -3.13 19.27
N ARG A 283 -13.75 -2.52 19.72
CA ARG A 283 -13.92 -1.07 19.68
C ARG A 283 -12.78 -0.48 20.50
N TYR A 284 -11.92 0.32 19.86
CA TYR A 284 -10.87 1.04 20.57
C TYR A 284 -11.52 1.97 21.60
N THR A 285 -11.26 1.72 22.87
CA THR A 285 -11.69 2.58 23.96
C THR A 285 -10.65 3.67 24.23
N HIS A 286 -11.03 4.74 24.94
CA HIS A 286 -10.08 5.76 25.38
C HIS A 286 -8.91 5.19 26.20
N VAL A 287 -9.14 4.09 26.93
CA VAL A 287 -8.13 3.40 27.74
C VAL A 287 -7.06 2.75 26.84
N ASP A 288 -7.47 2.15 25.73
CA ASP A 288 -6.53 1.52 24.79
C ASP A 288 -5.63 2.58 24.12
N THR A 289 -6.18 3.74 23.78
CA THR A 289 -5.43 4.86 23.17
C THR A 289 -4.38 5.42 24.14
N ALA A 290 -4.75 5.66 25.40
CA ALA A 290 -3.82 6.16 26.42
C ALA A 290 -2.67 5.16 26.67
N ARG A 291 -2.96 3.85 26.71
CA ARG A 291 -1.96 2.79 26.84
C ARG A 291 -0.97 2.80 25.66
N LEU A 292 -1.48 2.87 24.44
CA LEU A 292 -0.64 2.92 23.23
C LEU A 292 0.22 4.19 23.20
N SER A 293 -0.32 5.34 23.60
CA SER A 293 0.43 6.60 23.70
C SER A 293 1.57 6.51 24.72
N ALA A 294 1.33 5.91 25.89
CA ALA A 294 2.37 5.72 26.90
C ALA A 294 3.49 4.75 26.41
N ILE A 295 3.13 3.69 25.69
CA ILE A 295 4.11 2.78 25.08
C ILE A 295 4.90 3.50 23.99
N TYR A 296 4.22 4.27 23.13
CA TYR A 296 4.85 5.06 22.09
C TYR A 296 5.88 6.03 22.66
N GLN A 297 5.48 6.84 23.65
CA GLN A 297 6.36 7.82 24.29
C GLN A 297 7.62 7.21 24.91
N ARG A 298 7.51 5.98 25.42
CA ARG A 298 8.66 5.28 26.01
C ARG A 298 9.58 4.63 24.97
N ALA A 299 9.02 4.14 23.88
CA ALA A 299 9.73 3.21 22.98
C ALA A 299 10.06 3.81 21.60
N HIS A 300 9.38 4.88 21.16
CA HIS A 300 9.60 5.41 19.82
C HIS A 300 10.74 6.44 19.81
N PRO A 301 11.72 6.37 18.86
CA PRO A 301 12.86 7.28 18.80
C PRO A 301 12.52 8.76 18.57
N ARG A 302 11.27 9.05 18.16
CA ARG A 302 10.75 10.40 17.91
C ARG A 302 9.44 10.66 18.68
N ALA A 303 9.35 10.12 19.88
CA ALA A 303 8.24 10.39 20.79
C ALA A 303 8.29 11.79 21.37
#